data_ad7c945cfe18a0cdc3b0cdf62ba01f0f
#
_entry.id   ad7c945cfe18a0cdc3b0cdf62ba01f0f
#
_cell.length_a   1.000
_cell.length_b   1.000
_cell.length_c   1.000
_cell.angle_alpha   90.00
_cell.angle_beta   90.00
_cell.angle_gamma   90.00
#
_symmetry.space_group_name_H-M   'P 1'
#
loop_
_entity.id
_entity.type
_entity.pdbx_description
1 polymer ?
#
loop_
_entity_poly.entity_id
_entity_poly.type
_entity_poly.pdbx_seq_one_letter_code
_entity_poly.pdbx_strand_id
1 'polypeptide(L)'
;MSTESNVATLKDAYQRWHDTKAGSVDHWLNLMTDDVQFRSLAAGAVEMQFTRPSCCKDDVKQYFAGLTNDWEMIYYRVDEYIAQVDRVVALGHVSFKHKKTGKALVTPKADFHKFRDGKICEFFEFYDTAQALATATA
;
A
#
# COMPACT_ATOMS: atom_id res chain seq x y z
N MET A 1 -8.94 -18.38 11.23
CA MET A 1 -8.19 -17.14 11.24
C MET A 1 -8.92 -16.12 12.06
N SER A 2 -8.25 -15.47 12.97
CA SER A 2 -8.86 -14.52 13.89
C SER A 2 -8.55 -13.08 13.50
N THR A 3 -9.33 -12.15 14.05
CA THR A 3 -9.07 -10.73 13.91
C THR A 3 -7.68 -10.39 14.45
N GLU A 4 -7.31 -10.93 15.60
CA GLU A 4 -6.00 -10.70 16.22
C GLU A 4 -4.86 -11.23 15.34
N SER A 5 -5.02 -12.40 14.73
CA SER A 5 -3.98 -12.95 13.87
C SER A 5 -3.84 -12.14 12.59
N ASN A 6 -4.94 -11.60 12.05
CA ASN A 6 -4.89 -10.72 10.88
C ASN A 6 -4.13 -9.43 11.20
N VAL A 7 -4.38 -8.84 12.37
CA VAL A 7 -3.65 -7.63 12.82
C VAL A 7 -2.16 -7.94 12.99
N ALA A 8 -1.82 -9.08 13.62
CA ALA A 8 -0.43 -9.49 13.79
C ALA A 8 0.29 -9.68 12.46
N THR A 9 -0.39 -10.28 11.48
CA THR A 9 0.14 -10.44 10.13
C THR A 9 0.49 -9.10 9.50
N LEU A 10 -0.41 -8.11 9.64
CA LEU A 10 -0.18 -6.77 9.09
C LEU A 10 0.93 -6.02 9.83
N LYS A 11 1.00 -6.12 11.16
CA LYS A 11 2.08 -5.49 11.93
C LYS A 11 3.45 -5.95 11.43
N ASP A 12 3.63 -7.24 11.24
CA ASP A 12 4.87 -7.81 10.71
C ASP A 12 5.12 -7.33 9.28
N ALA A 13 4.10 -7.35 8.42
CA ALA A 13 4.23 -6.96 7.03
C ALA A 13 4.63 -5.48 6.88
N TYR A 14 4.00 -4.59 7.63
CA TYR A 14 4.33 -3.16 7.59
C TYR A 14 5.70 -2.86 8.17
N GLN A 15 6.12 -3.58 9.22
CA GLN A 15 7.47 -3.41 9.76
C GLN A 15 8.52 -3.79 8.72
N ARG A 16 8.32 -4.91 8.02
CA ARG A 16 9.20 -5.33 6.91
C ARG A 16 9.21 -4.31 5.78
N TRP A 17 8.05 -3.76 5.45
CA TRP A 17 7.88 -2.76 4.39
C TRP A 17 8.70 -1.51 4.68
N HIS A 18 8.60 -1.02 5.91
CA HIS A 18 9.38 0.12 6.38
C HIS A 18 10.88 -0.20 6.43
N ASP A 19 11.26 -1.32 7.04
CA ASP A 19 12.66 -1.69 7.25
C ASP A 19 13.40 -1.90 5.94
N THR A 20 12.73 -2.47 4.95
CA THR A 20 13.32 -2.74 3.63
C THR A 20 13.15 -1.58 2.65
N LYS A 21 12.48 -0.51 3.06
CA LYS A 21 12.16 0.65 2.21
C LYS A 21 11.55 0.21 0.89
N ALA A 22 10.40 -0.48 1.01
CA ALA A 22 9.62 -1.06 -0.09
C ALA A 22 10.30 -2.24 -0.79
N GLY A 23 11.25 -2.90 -0.12
CA GLY A 23 11.92 -4.08 -0.68
C GLY A 23 11.19 -5.40 -0.43
N SER A 24 10.15 -5.43 0.43
CA SER A 24 9.45 -6.66 0.81
C SER A 24 8.21 -6.94 -0.05
N VAL A 25 8.27 -6.66 -1.35
CA VAL A 25 7.15 -6.86 -2.29
C VAL A 25 6.69 -8.33 -2.29
N ASP A 26 7.62 -9.28 -2.34
CA ASP A 26 7.27 -10.70 -2.39
C ASP A 26 6.52 -11.14 -1.13
N HIS A 27 6.86 -10.58 0.03
CA HIS A 27 6.14 -10.87 1.27
C HIS A 27 4.67 -10.42 1.16
N TRP A 28 4.43 -9.21 0.66
CA TRP A 28 3.07 -8.72 0.43
C TRP A 28 2.29 -9.62 -0.54
N LEU A 29 2.91 -10.00 -1.66
CA LEU A 29 2.25 -10.86 -2.65
C LEU A 29 1.87 -12.21 -2.05
N ASN A 30 2.74 -12.77 -1.19
CA ASN A 30 2.45 -14.04 -0.51
C ASN A 30 1.31 -13.94 0.49
N LEU A 31 0.99 -12.75 0.98
CA LEU A 31 -0.13 -12.52 1.89
C LEU A 31 -1.46 -12.33 1.16
N MET A 32 -1.45 -12.23 -0.17
CA MET A 32 -2.63 -11.92 -0.97
C MET A 32 -3.22 -13.19 -1.61
N THR A 33 -4.54 -13.17 -1.79
CA THR A 33 -5.21 -14.19 -2.60
C THR A 33 -4.93 -13.94 -4.09
N ASP A 34 -5.06 -14.98 -4.92
CA ASP A 34 -4.84 -14.84 -6.37
C ASP A 34 -5.82 -13.86 -7.02
N ASP A 35 -7.04 -13.79 -6.49
CA ASP A 35 -8.11 -12.93 -6.98
C ASP A 35 -8.22 -11.60 -6.24
N VAL A 36 -7.17 -11.17 -5.56
CA VAL A 36 -7.17 -9.94 -4.76
C VAL A 36 -7.66 -8.73 -5.56
N GLN A 37 -8.53 -7.93 -4.92
CA GLN A 37 -8.97 -6.65 -5.45
C GLN A 37 -8.12 -5.56 -4.79
N PHE A 38 -7.33 -4.87 -5.58
CA PHE A 38 -6.35 -3.91 -5.07
C PHE A 38 -6.62 -2.55 -5.69
N ARG A 39 -6.88 -1.55 -4.85
CA ARG A 39 -7.23 -0.20 -5.30
C ARG A 39 -6.40 0.86 -4.59
N SER A 40 -6.17 1.95 -5.30
CA SER A 40 -5.47 3.12 -4.79
C SER A 40 -6.28 4.36 -5.14
N LEU A 41 -6.33 5.33 -4.25
CA LEU A 41 -7.23 6.47 -4.40
C LEU A 41 -6.96 7.31 -5.67
N ALA A 42 -5.71 7.38 -6.13
CA ALA A 42 -5.35 8.09 -7.36
C ALA A 42 -5.95 7.45 -8.63
N ALA A 43 -6.32 6.15 -8.56
CA ALA A 43 -7.10 5.44 -9.57
C ALA A 43 -6.58 5.60 -11.02
N GLY A 44 -5.26 5.56 -11.20
CA GLY A 44 -4.64 5.62 -12.52
C GLY A 44 -4.50 7.01 -13.13
N ALA A 45 -4.55 8.07 -12.29
CA ALA A 45 -4.30 9.44 -12.74
C ALA A 45 -2.96 9.53 -13.51
N VAL A 46 -2.84 10.51 -14.42
CA VAL A 46 -1.75 10.60 -15.40
C VAL A 46 -0.35 10.39 -14.79
N GLU A 47 -0.05 11.08 -13.71
CA GLU A 47 1.27 10.98 -13.08
C GLU A 47 1.40 9.81 -12.10
N MET A 48 0.33 9.00 -11.97
CA MET A 48 0.22 7.88 -11.05
C MET A 48 -0.46 6.70 -11.72
N GLN A 49 -0.09 6.39 -12.96
CA GLN A 49 -0.78 5.36 -13.76
C GLN A 49 -0.73 3.97 -13.13
N PHE A 50 0.33 3.67 -12.38
CA PHE A 50 0.46 2.38 -11.68
C PHE A 50 -0.65 2.16 -10.63
N THR A 51 -1.36 3.23 -10.22
CA THR A 51 -2.43 3.15 -9.21
C THR A 51 -3.78 2.71 -9.78
N ARG A 52 -3.87 2.37 -11.06
CA ARG A 52 -5.11 1.86 -11.65
C ARG A 52 -5.57 0.59 -10.92
N PRO A 53 -6.90 0.33 -10.86
CA PRO A 53 -7.41 -0.83 -10.15
C PRO A 53 -6.82 -2.15 -10.65
N SER A 54 -6.50 -3.04 -9.71
CA SER A 54 -6.01 -4.38 -9.98
C SER A 54 -7.06 -5.41 -9.57
N CYS A 55 -7.32 -6.40 -10.40
CA CYS A 55 -8.30 -7.44 -10.13
C CYS A 55 -7.68 -8.81 -9.81
N CYS A 56 -6.36 -8.90 -9.73
CA CYS A 56 -5.67 -10.15 -9.48
C CYS A 56 -4.22 -9.88 -9.04
N LYS A 57 -3.59 -10.90 -8.48
CA LYS A 57 -2.22 -10.78 -7.97
C LYS A 57 -1.22 -10.35 -9.05
N ASP A 58 -1.39 -10.79 -10.30
CA ASP A 58 -0.49 -10.39 -11.39
C ASP A 58 -0.57 -8.90 -11.67
N ASP A 59 -1.77 -8.30 -11.57
CA ASP A 59 -1.90 -6.84 -11.71
C ASP A 59 -1.23 -6.11 -10.55
N VAL A 60 -1.30 -6.65 -9.34
CA VAL A 60 -0.66 -6.04 -8.17
C VAL A 60 0.85 -5.98 -8.33
N LYS A 61 1.45 -6.94 -9.01
CA LYS A 61 2.88 -6.90 -9.35
C LYS A 61 3.21 -5.65 -10.18
N GLN A 62 2.31 -5.26 -11.09
CA GLN A 62 2.47 -4.03 -11.88
C GLN A 62 2.41 -2.78 -11.00
N TYR A 63 1.49 -2.77 -10.03
CA TYR A 63 1.42 -1.67 -9.05
C TYR A 63 2.75 -1.50 -8.32
N PHE A 64 3.29 -2.57 -7.75
CA PHE A 64 4.56 -2.50 -7.03
C PHE A 64 5.73 -2.13 -7.94
N ALA A 65 5.74 -2.63 -9.17
CA ALA A 65 6.78 -2.26 -10.13
C ALA A 65 6.75 -0.76 -10.44
N GLY A 66 5.57 -0.20 -10.66
CA GLY A 66 5.41 1.24 -10.89
C GLY A 66 5.79 2.07 -9.67
N LEU A 67 5.33 1.65 -8.50
CA LEU A 67 5.65 2.35 -7.25
C LEU A 67 7.17 2.43 -7.04
N THR A 68 7.85 1.30 -7.11
CA THR A 68 9.30 1.25 -6.82
C THR A 68 10.14 1.82 -7.95
N ASN A 69 9.63 1.85 -9.18
CA ASN A 69 10.29 2.51 -10.30
C ASN A 69 10.27 4.04 -10.16
N ASP A 70 9.15 4.60 -9.72
CA ASP A 70 8.91 6.05 -9.72
C ASP A 70 9.22 6.71 -8.38
N TRP A 71 9.11 5.97 -7.28
CA TRP A 71 9.21 6.50 -5.93
C TRP A 71 10.23 5.76 -5.08
N GLU A 72 10.83 6.51 -4.14
CA GLU A 72 11.72 5.99 -3.11
C GLU A 72 11.06 6.19 -1.74
N MET A 73 10.87 5.11 -0.99
CA MET A 73 10.30 5.21 0.35
C MET A 73 11.31 5.82 1.32
N ILE A 74 10.91 6.90 2.01
CA ILE A 74 11.67 7.49 3.09
C ILE A 74 11.29 6.81 4.41
N TYR A 75 9.96 6.69 4.67
CA TYR A 75 9.45 5.90 5.77
C TYR A 75 8.00 5.52 5.52
N TYR A 76 7.55 4.48 6.23
CA TYR A 76 6.15 4.04 6.22
C TYR A 76 5.80 3.65 7.65
N ARG A 77 4.98 4.45 8.32
CA ARG A 77 4.65 4.25 9.74
C ARG A 77 3.18 4.05 9.95
N VAL A 78 2.84 2.95 10.61
CA VAL A 78 1.47 2.66 11.02
C VAL A 78 1.40 2.90 12.52
N ASP A 79 0.53 3.84 12.92
CA ASP A 79 0.39 4.24 14.32
C ASP A 79 -0.64 3.40 15.06
N GLU A 80 -1.70 2.97 14.36
CA GLU A 80 -2.75 2.16 14.98
C GLU A 80 -3.45 1.28 13.95
N TYR A 81 -4.06 0.20 14.46
CA TYR A 81 -4.86 -0.73 13.67
C TYR A 81 -6.27 -0.76 14.23
N ILE A 82 -7.27 -0.57 13.36
CA ILE A 82 -8.69 -0.66 13.71
C ILE A 82 -9.21 -1.90 13.00
N ALA A 83 -9.70 -2.88 13.77
CA ALA A 83 -10.09 -4.17 13.21
C ALA A 83 -11.49 -4.56 13.65
N GLN A 84 -12.26 -5.11 12.70
CA GLN A 84 -13.57 -5.65 12.94
C GLN A 84 -13.78 -6.88 12.07
N VAL A 85 -13.95 -8.03 12.69
CA VAL A 85 -14.15 -9.33 12.06
C VAL A 85 -13.01 -9.65 11.08
N ASP A 86 -13.24 -9.57 9.76
CA ASP A 86 -12.27 -9.87 8.72
C ASP A 86 -11.66 -8.61 8.07
N ARG A 87 -11.94 -7.43 8.63
CA ARG A 87 -11.48 -6.14 8.11
C ARG A 87 -10.51 -5.48 9.06
N VAL A 88 -9.43 -4.93 8.51
CA VAL A 88 -8.42 -4.19 9.28
C VAL A 88 -8.06 -2.91 8.53
N VAL A 89 -8.09 -1.78 9.25
CA VAL A 89 -7.59 -0.51 8.73
C VAL A 89 -6.30 -0.16 9.46
N ALA A 90 -5.25 0.07 8.70
CA ALA A 90 -3.96 0.54 9.21
C ALA A 90 -3.88 2.06 9.02
N LEU A 91 -3.79 2.80 10.11
CA LEU A 91 -3.72 4.27 10.11
C LEU A 91 -2.31 4.73 10.46
N GLY A 92 -1.77 5.63 9.67
CA GLY A 92 -0.45 6.16 9.91
C GLY A 92 -0.08 7.28 8.95
N HIS A 93 1.18 7.37 8.64
CA HIS A 93 1.70 8.38 7.71
C HIS A 93 2.93 7.84 7.00
N VAL A 94 3.17 8.36 5.80
CA VAL A 94 4.23 7.89 4.93
C VAL A 94 4.99 9.06 4.33
N SER A 95 6.23 8.81 3.93
CA SER A 95 7.01 9.76 3.16
C SER A 95 7.72 9.04 2.02
N PHE A 96 7.56 9.58 0.83
CA PHE A 96 8.18 9.09 -0.39
C PHE A 96 8.80 10.24 -1.16
N LYS A 97 9.94 9.98 -1.80
CA LYS A 97 10.56 10.92 -2.72
C LYS A 97 10.30 10.45 -4.15
N HIS A 98 9.83 11.36 -5.01
CA HIS A 98 9.67 11.03 -6.43
C HIS A 98 11.04 11.08 -7.11
N LYS A 99 11.42 9.99 -7.74
CA LYS A 99 12.77 9.85 -8.32
C LYS A 99 13.03 10.83 -9.45
N LYS A 100 12.01 11.13 -10.26
CA LYS A 100 12.15 12.02 -11.42
C LYS A 100 12.16 13.50 -11.02
N THR A 101 11.22 13.91 -10.14
CA THR A 101 11.09 15.32 -9.75
C THR A 101 12.02 15.72 -8.61
N GLY A 102 12.46 14.74 -7.80
CA GLY A 102 13.24 14.99 -6.60
C GLY A 102 12.44 15.54 -5.42
N LYS A 103 11.13 15.73 -5.59
CA LYS A 103 10.26 16.25 -4.54
C LYS A 103 9.87 15.16 -3.55
N ALA A 104 9.65 15.54 -2.29
CA ALA A 104 9.23 14.63 -1.24
C ALA A 104 7.76 14.84 -0.89
N LEU A 105 7.06 13.72 -0.68
CA LEU A 105 5.68 13.67 -0.23
C LEU A 105 5.65 13.24 1.23
N VAL A 106 4.85 13.93 2.05
CA VAL A 106 4.49 13.46 3.40
C VAL A 106 2.97 13.52 3.47
N THR A 107 2.33 12.40 3.78
CA THR A 107 0.87 12.33 3.81
C THR A 107 0.38 11.37 4.89
N PRO A 108 -0.75 11.70 5.55
CA PRO A 108 -1.49 10.69 6.31
C PRO A 108 -1.92 9.57 5.38
N LYS A 109 -2.05 8.37 5.90
CA LYS A 109 -2.43 7.22 5.08
C LYS A 109 -3.33 6.28 5.85
N ALA A 110 -4.38 5.80 5.19
CA ALA A 110 -5.27 4.78 5.70
C ALA A 110 -5.31 3.63 4.69
N ASP A 111 -4.92 2.44 5.12
CA ASP A 111 -4.95 1.24 4.29
C ASP A 111 -6.03 0.30 4.79
N PHE A 112 -7.04 0.05 3.96
CA PHE A 112 -8.12 -0.88 4.22
C PHE A 112 -7.74 -2.27 3.72
N HIS A 113 -7.93 -3.30 4.55
CA HIS A 113 -7.68 -4.70 4.20
C HIS A 113 -8.90 -5.54 4.56
N LYS A 114 -9.28 -6.44 3.66
CA LYS A 114 -10.21 -7.51 3.97
C LYS A 114 -9.48 -8.84 3.83
N PHE A 115 -9.69 -9.72 4.80
CA PHE A 115 -9.04 -11.03 4.84
C PHE A 115 -10.03 -12.14 4.50
N ARG A 116 -9.52 -13.19 3.86
CA ARG A 116 -10.22 -14.43 3.60
C ARG A 116 -9.24 -15.59 3.86
N ASP A 117 -9.55 -16.42 4.85
CA ASP A 117 -8.71 -17.55 5.24
C ASP A 117 -7.25 -17.13 5.54
N GLY A 118 -7.10 -16.00 6.24
CA GLY A 118 -5.79 -15.50 6.66
C GLY A 118 -5.00 -14.77 5.58
N LYS A 119 -5.59 -14.55 4.40
CA LYS A 119 -4.95 -13.82 3.30
C LYS A 119 -5.75 -12.59 2.91
N ILE A 120 -5.07 -11.57 2.41
CA ILE A 120 -5.69 -10.33 1.98
C ILE A 120 -6.40 -10.58 0.65
N CYS A 121 -7.72 -10.40 0.61
CA CYS A 121 -8.51 -10.52 -0.61
C CYS A 121 -8.98 -9.17 -1.16
N GLU A 122 -8.96 -8.11 -0.35
CA GLU A 122 -9.23 -6.75 -0.81
C GLU A 122 -8.28 -5.78 -0.11
N PHE A 123 -7.82 -4.79 -0.85
CA PHE A 123 -6.98 -3.71 -0.35
C PHE A 123 -7.41 -2.40 -0.99
N PHE A 124 -7.48 -1.33 -0.20
CA PHE A 124 -7.74 0.02 -0.70
C PHE A 124 -6.92 1.02 0.10
N GLU A 125 -6.04 1.76 -0.56
CA GLU A 125 -5.22 2.78 0.10
C GLU A 125 -5.78 4.18 -0.13
N PHE A 126 -5.81 4.96 0.95
CA PHE A 126 -6.28 6.34 0.99
C PHE A 126 -5.15 7.27 1.44
N TYR A 127 -4.91 8.31 0.72
CA TYR A 127 -3.84 9.27 0.98
C TYR A 127 -4.18 10.62 0.33
N ASP A 128 -3.35 11.63 0.57
CA ASP A 128 -3.55 12.95 -0.06
C ASP A 128 -3.14 12.89 -1.53
N THR A 129 -4.11 12.68 -2.40
CA THR A 129 -3.87 12.53 -3.84
C THR A 129 -3.43 13.85 -4.48
N ALA A 130 -3.91 14.99 -3.98
CA ALA A 130 -3.50 16.29 -4.50
C ALA A 130 -2.00 16.50 -4.29
N GLN A 131 -1.50 16.20 -3.08
CA GLN A 131 -0.08 16.30 -2.79
C GLN A 131 0.73 15.26 -3.57
N ALA A 132 0.23 14.03 -3.69
CA ALA A 132 0.91 12.98 -4.44
C ALA A 132 1.09 13.39 -5.90
N LEU A 133 0.04 13.89 -6.54
CA LEU A 133 0.10 14.34 -7.93
C LEU A 133 1.04 15.55 -8.09
N ALA A 134 0.99 16.50 -7.16
CA ALA A 134 1.89 17.66 -7.18
C ALA A 134 3.36 17.24 -7.04
N THR A 135 3.63 16.25 -6.18
CA THR A 135 5.00 15.73 -5.98
C THR A 135 5.51 15.02 -7.23
N ALA A 136 4.64 14.31 -7.94
CA ALA A 136 4.98 13.58 -9.16
C ALA A 136 5.08 14.47 -10.40
N THR A 137 4.66 15.73 -10.31
CA THR A 137 4.65 16.67 -11.43
C THR A 137 5.84 17.63 -11.31
N ALA A 138 6.56 17.79 -12.40
CA ALA A 138 7.76 18.65 -12.46
C ALA A 138 7.45 20.13 -12.20
#